data_266bd85478e9cc7c80a89967e78bb64b
#
_entry.id   266bd85478e9cc7c80a89967e78bb64b
#
_cell.length_a   1.000
_cell.length_b   1.000
_cell.length_c   1.000
_cell.angle_alpha   90.00
_cell.angle_beta   90.00
_cell.angle_gamma   90.00
#
_symmetry.space_group_name_H-M   'P 1'
#
loop_
_entity.id
_entity.type
_entity.pdbx_description
1 polymer ?
#
loop_
_entity_poly.entity_id
_entity_poly.type
_entity_poly.pdbx_seq_one_letter_code
_entity_poly.pdbx_strand_id
1 'polypeptide(L)'
;MQRECYRFGGVTFAIEADAPIERSAMCAPFHAADSAPEHTIRLHFDDRLPVPPETAQHRGAVWRWQSGAERHLLEQYGTPDKPPRFTYAVTHGAHTEVTFANAYRAGASVRAALEAVGLFDVFAARGMLVLHSAYIVTRTGEAILFSGPSGIGKSTQAALWQRCAGARVVNGDRALVDVGKKTANGIFYAGTSGISENVTAPVRAIVLLGQGSENRVFVPSPQAAFAGVLSQCAYYEWDARSAEQMTECVARLVSDVPVLRMDCLPNATAVEALHDQLGGI
;
A
#
# COMPACT_ATOMS: atom_id res chain seq x y z
N MET A 1 15.97 16.91 18.36
CA MET A 1 15.47 15.83 17.48
C MET A 1 14.10 15.41 17.98
N GLN A 2 13.08 15.49 17.15
CA GLN A 2 11.71 15.05 17.42
C GLN A 2 11.58 13.62 16.87
N ARG A 3 10.87 12.73 17.59
CA ARG A 3 10.63 11.36 17.18
C ARG A 3 9.15 11.03 17.28
N GLU A 4 8.60 10.42 16.25
CA GLU A 4 7.23 9.92 16.21
C GLU A 4 7.21 8.50 15.65
N CYS A 5 6.35 7.64 16.21
CA CYS A 5 6.23 6.24 15.76
C CYS A 5 4.85 5.97 15.16
N TYR A 6 4.83 5.17 14.11
CA TYR A 6 3.63 4.74 13.40
C TYR A 6 3.70 3.24 13.13
N ARG A 7 2.57 2.54 13.28
CA ARG A 7 2.52 1.08 13.09
C ARG A 7 1.53 0.69 12.00
N PHE A 8 2.00 -0.12 11.05
CA PHE A 8 1.21 -0.66 9.95
C PHE A 8 1.43 -2.17 9.87
N GLY A 9 0.36 -2.98 9.99
CA GLY A 9 0.45 -4.44 9.88
C GLY A 9 1.42 -5.11 10.87
N GLY A 10 1.66 -4.46 12.02
CA GLY A 10 2.62 -4.93 13.03
C GLY A 10 4.02 -4.37 12.86
N VAL A 11 4.36 -3.71 11.74
CA VAL A 11 5.66 -3.05 11.52
C VAL A 11 5.62 -1.63 12.07
N THR A 12 6.52 -1.31 12.99
CA THR A 12 6.64 0.02 13.61
C THR A 12 7.76 0.82 12.97
N PHE A 13 7.42 2.00 12.45
CA PHE A 13 8.35 2.98 11.89
C PHE A 13 8.55 4.12 12.88
N ALA A 14 9.81 4.46 13.19
CA ALA A 14 10.14 5.72 13.85
C ALA A 14 10.53 6.74 12.79
N ILE A 15 10.00 7.96 12.89
CA ILE A 15 10.39 9.10 12.07
C ILE A 15 11.11 10.08 12.98
N GLU A 16 12.37 10.39 12.66
CA GLU A 16 13.23 11.28 13.41
C GLU A 16 13.58 12.51 12.57
N ALA A 17 13.40 13.70 13.13
CA ALA A 17 13.71 14.97 12.46
C ALA A 17 14.23 16.01 13.45
N ASP A 18 15.10 16.91 12.99
CA ASP A 18 15.59 18.03 13.81
C ASP A 18 14.62 19.23 13.83
N ALA A 19 13.63 19.24 12.94
CA ALA A 19 12.57 20.24 12.87
C ALA A 19 11.19 19.58 13.02
N PRO A 20 10.17 20.32 13.47
CA PRO A 20 8.80 19.82 13.48
C PRO A 20 8.34 19.39 12.08
N ILE A 21 7.70 18.23 12.01
CA ILE A 21 7.07 17.71 10.79
C ILE A 21 5.56 17.67 10.98
N GLU A 22 4.82 17.93 9.93
CA GLU A 22 3.36 17.90 9.95
C GLU A 22 2.85 16.48 10.21
N ARG A 23 1.95 16.34 11.18
CA ARG A 23 1.19 15.11 11.40
C ARG A 23 0.07 15.03 10.37
N SER A 24 0.22 14.14 9.39
CA SER A 24 -0.87 13.89 8.43
C SER A 24 -2.07 13.26 9.13
N ALA A 25 -3.28 13.80 8.91
CA ALA A 25 -4.53 13.26 9.47
C ALA A 25 -4.73 11.77 9.08
N MET A 26 -4.32 11.37 7.88
CA MET A 26 -4.41 9.98 7.42
C MET A 26 -3.47 9.03 8.18
N CYS A 27 -2.38 9.54 8.75
CA CYS A 27 -1.45 8.74 9.56
C CYS A 27 -1.86 8.66 11.04
N ALA A 28 -2.73 9.56 11.51
CA ALA A 28 -3.12 9.65 12.91
C ALA A 28 -3.66 8.34 13.51
N PRO A 29 -4.48 7.52 12.82
CA PRO A 29 -4.96 6.24 13.34
C PRO A 29 -3.85 5.21 13.61
N PHE A 30 -2.67 5.41 13.03
CA PHE A 30 -1.54 4.49 13.09
C PHE A 30 -0.45 4.94 14.07
N HIS A 31 -0.65 6.06 14.78
CA HIS A 31 0.30 6.56 15.76
C HIS A 31 0.52 5.54 16.90
N ALA A 32 1.79 5.30 17.27
CA ALA A 32 2.20 4.25 18.21
C ALA A 32 3.35 4.73 19.11
N ALA A 33 3.09 5.76 19.94
CA ALA A 33 4.09 6.55 20.67
C ALA A 33 5.13 5.72 21.47
N ASP A 34 4.69 4.64 22.14
CA ASP A 34 5.52 3.86 23.06
C ASP A 34 6.08 2.57 22.45
N SER A 35 6.10 2.47 21.11
CA SER A 35 6.53 1.25 20.44
C SER A 35 8.01 1.28 20.08
N ALA A 36 8.70 0.16 20.29
CA ALA A 36 10.04 -0.04 19.75
C ALA A 36 9.96 -0.11 18.22
N PRO A 37 10.74 0.71 17.48
CA PRO A 37 10.70 0.70 16.04
C PRO A 37 11.43 -0.51 15.46
N GLU A 38 10.85 -1.06 14.40
CA GLU A 38 11.48 -2.08 13.55
C GLU A 38 12.15 -1.45 12.34
N HIS A 39 11.81 -0.17 12.04
CA HIS A 39 12.43 0.61 11.00
C HIS A 39 12.52 2.08 11.42
N THR A 40 13.69 2.69 11.30
CA THR A 40 13.91 4.09 11.63
C THR A 40 14.15 4.90 10.36
N ILE A 41 13.45 6.01 10.24
CA ILE A 41 13.53 6.99 9.15
C ILE A 41 14.06 8.28 9.73
N ARG A 42 15.24 8.74 9.29
CA ARG A 42 15.80 10.01 9.69
C ARG A 42 15.72 11.01 8.56
N LEU A 43 15.17 12.19 8.83
CA LEU A 43 14.93 13.23 7.85
C LEU A 43 16.01 14.29 7.84
N HIS A 44 16.48 14.61 6.64
CA HIS A 44 17.43 15.68 6.35
C HIS A 44 16.88 16.64 5.29
N PHE A 45 17.45 17.83 5.21
CA PHE A 45 17.12 18.82 4.19
C PHE A 45 18.42 19.36 3.58
N ASP A 46 18.62 19.12 2.29
CA ASP A 46 19.77 19.59 1.51
C ASP A 46 19.34 19.83 0.07
N ASP A 47 19.98 20.73 -0.64
CA ASP A 47 19.75 20.98 -2.08
C ASP A 47 20.77 20.29 -2.97
N ARG A 48 21.71 19.52 -2.40
CA ARG A 48 22.66 18.72 -3.15
C ARG A 48 21.98 17.49 -3.70
N LEU A 49 21.72 17.52 -5.02
CA LEU A 49 21.13 16.40 -5.74
C LEU A 49 22.18 15.30 -5.92
N PRO A 50 21.94 14.06 -5.46
CA PRO A 50 22.83 12.95 -5.77
C PRO A 50 22.80 12.64 -7.27
N VAL A 51 23.93 12.16 -7.79
CA VAL A 51 24.05 11.72 -9.18
C VAL A 51 23.91 10.21 -9.22
N PRO A 52 22.83 9.67 -9.82
CA PRO A 52 22.70 8.22 -9.97
C PRO A 52 23.86 7.65 -10.81
N PRO A 53 24.41 6.47 -10.47
CA PRO A 53 25.41 5.82 -11.29
C PRO A 53 24.81 5.33 -12.61
N GLU A 54 25.64 5.09 -13.63
CA GLU A 54 25.19 4.55 -14.93
C GLU A 54 24.45 3.19 -14.80
N THR A 55 24.73 2.45 -13.74
CA THR A 55 24.07 1.16 -13.44
C THR A 55 22.70 1.32 -12.76
N ALA A 56 22.28 2.55 -12.43
CA ALA A 56 20.99 2.78 -11.80
C ALA A 56 19.85 2.44 -12.76
N GLN A 57 18.90 1.68 -12.26
CA GLN A 57 17.64 1.45 -12.97
C GLN A 57 16.74 2.68 -12.80
N HIS A 58 16.01 3.07 -13.84
CA HIS A 58 15.14 4.23 -13.76
C HIS A 58 13.87 4.09 -14.61
N ARG A 59 12.80 4.74 -14.16
CA ARG A 59 11.59 4.96 -14.95
C ARG A 59 11.10 6.40 -14.72
N GLY A 60 11.09 7.17 -15.80
CA GLY A 60 10.78 8.62 -15.70
C GLY A 60 11.76 9.33 -14.78
N ALA A 61 11.25 9.97 -13.75
CA ALA A 61 12.01 10.74 -12.78
C ALA A 61 12.34 9.98 -11.48
N VAL A 62 12.30 8.66 -11.51
CA VAL A 62 12.61 7.77 -10.38
C VAL A 62 13.78 6.89 -10.71
N TRP A 63 14.82 6.92 -9.87
CA TRP A 63 16.03 6.09 -9.99
C TRP A 63 16.21 5.20 -8.79
N ARG A 64 16.66 3.98 -9.02
CA ARG A 64 17.02 3.02 -7.98
C ARG A 64 18.35 2.35 -8.30
N TRP A 65 19.16 2.18 -7.27
CA TRP A 65 20.40 1.42 -7.38
C TRP A 65 20.81 0.82 -6.03
N GLN A 66 21.76 -0.09 -6.08
CA GLN A 66 22.36 -0.67 -4.91
C GLN A 66 23.86 -0.38 -4.90
N SER A 67 24.39 -0.04 -3.72
CA SER A 67 25.81 0.15 -3.48
C SER A 67 26.19 -0.62 -2.20
N GLY A 68 26.86 -1.77 -2.37
CA GLY A 68 27.10 -2.68 -1.25
C GLY A 68 25.78 -3.14 -0.61
N ALA A 69 25.62 -2.87 0.69
CA ALA A 69 24.40 -3.19 1.46
C ALA A 69 23.34 -2.07 1.40
N GLU A 70 23.63 -0.94 0.81
CA GLU A 70 22.74 0.22 0.73
C GLU A 70 21.85 0.16 -0.50
N ARG A 71 20.57 0.46 -0.31
CA ARG A 71 19.59 0.64 -1.37
C ARG A 71 19.24 2.12 -1.48
N HIS A 72 19.30 2.64 -2.68
CA HIS A 72 19.07 4.03 -2.99
C HIS A 72 17.79 4.20 -3.81
N LEU A 73 16.98 5.19 -3.45
CA LEU A 73 15.80 5.63 -4.17
C LEU A 73 15.85 7.15 -4.32
N LEU A 74 15.88 7.63 -5.54
CA LEU A 74 15.83 9.05 -5.86
C LEU A 74 14.60 9.32 -6.70
N GLU A 75 13.77 10.26 -6.26
CA GLU A 75 12.64 10.78 -7.02
C GLU A 75 12.84 12.28 -7.25
N GLN A 76 12.80 12.70 -8.50
CA GLN A 76 12.93 14.10 -8.88
C GLN A 76 11.56 14.65 -9.28
N TYR A 77 11.32 15.92 -8.93
CA TYR A 77 10.08 16.62 -9.25
C TYR A 77 10.41 18.03 -9.79
N GLY A 78 9.60 18.50 -10.71
CA GLY A 78 9.68 19.88 -11.20
C GLY A 78 10.15 20.01 -12.64
N THR A 79 10.39 21.25 -13.05
CA THR A 79 10.84 21.62 -14.40
C THR A 79 12.30 22.08 -14.34
N PRO A 80 13.06 22.05 -15.46
CA PRO A 80 14.46 22.46 -15.51
C PRO A 80 14.71 23.91 -15.03
N ASP A 81 13.69 24.78 -15.11
CA ASP A 81 13.79 26.21 -14.79
C ASP A 81 13.55 26.54 -13.30
N LYS A 82 13.31 25.54 -12.45
CA LYS A 82 13.08 25.72 -11.00
C LYS A 82 14.16 24.99 -10.20
N PRO A 83 14.43 25.45 -8.96
CA PRO A 83 15.31 24.70 -8.06
C PRO A 83 14.93 23.23 -8.01
N PRO A 84 15.89 22.31 -8.01
CA PRO A 84 15.60 20.89 -8.00
C PRO A 84 14.73 20.56 -6.79
N ARG A 85 13.62 19.89 -7.04
CA ARG A 85 12.80 19.29 -6.00
C ARG A 85 13.02 17.78 -6.09
N PHE A 86 13.47 17.19 -5.01
CA PHE A 86 13.74 15.75 -4.97
C PHE A 86 13.49 15.20 -3.58
N THR A 87 13.27 13.90 -3.53
CA THR A 87 13.41 13.06 -2.34
C THR A 87 14.49 12.02 -2.62
N TYR A 88 15.40 11.82 -1.70
CA TYR A 88 16.46 10.85 -1.81
C TYR A 88 16.55 10.01 -0.54
N ALA A 89 16.34 8.71 -0.69
CA ALA A 89 16.40 7.76 0.41
C ALA A 89 17.57 6.79 0.25
N VAL A 90 18.31 6.59 1.33
CA VAL A 90 19.34 5.55 1.45
C VAL A 90 18.96 4.62 2.58
N THR A 91 18.68 3.36 2.23
CA THR A 91 18.26 2.34 3.19
C THR A 91 19.38 1.35 3.45
N HIS A 92 19.76 1.21 4.71
CA HIS A 92 20.67 0.17 5.21
C HIS A 92 19.97 -0.65 6.31
N GLY A 93 19.63 -1.90 6.00
CA GLY A 93 18.88 -2.76 6.92
C GLY A 93 17.56 -2.14 7.36
N ALA A 94 17.42 -1.85 8.65
CA ALA A 94 16.24 -1.26 9.28
C ALA A 94 16.33 0.27 9.42
N HIS A 95 17.28 0.92 8.78
CA HIS A 95 17.47 2.38 8.83
C HIS A 95 17.38 2.97 7.44
N THR A 96 16.69 4.11 7.32
CA THR A 96 16.65 4.90 6.09
C THR A 96 16.93 6.36 6.42
N GLU A 97 17.94 6.92 5.77
CA GLU A 97 18.17 8.36 5.75
C GLU A 97 17.40 8.93 4.55
N VAL A 98 16.53 9.89 4.78
CA VAL A 98 15.75 10.56 3.74
C VAL A 98 16.17 12.03 3.67
N THR A 99 16.63 12.43 2.50
CA THR A 99 16.94 13.84 2.21
C THR A 99 15.86 14.42 1.31
N PHE A 100 15.22 15.49 1.80
CA PHE A 100 14.34 16.33 1.00
C PHE A 100 15.09 17.57 0.52
N ALA A 101 14.81 18.04 -0.69
CA ALA A 101 15.22 19.36 -1.11
C ALA A 101 14.68 20.41 -0.13
N ASN A 102 15.45 21.48 0.17
CA ASN A 102 15.03 22.53 1.11
C ASN A 102 13.67 23.16 0.76
N ALA A 103 13.30 23.18 -0.52
CA ALA A 103 11.99 23.64 -0.97
C ALA A 103 10.80 22.87 -0.36
N TYR A 104 11.02 21.65 0.14
CA TYR A 104 10.00 20.85 0.84
C TYR A 104 9.93 21.09 2.34
N ARG A 105 10.84 21.85 2.94
CA ARG A 105 10.92 22.02 4.39
C ARG A 105 9.60 22.48 5.02
N ALA A 106 8.88 23.40 4.36
CA ALA A 106 7.61 23.92 4.85
C ALA A 106 6.44 22.94 4.72
N GLY A 107 6.57 21.89 3.87
CA GLY A 107 5.53 20.88 3.64
C GLY A 107 5.98 19.46 4.06
N ALA A 108 7.07 19.35 4.82
CA ALA A 108 7.53 18.05 5.30
C ALA A 108 6.49 17.46 6.26
N SER A 109 6.04 16.28 5.95
CA SER A 109 5.01 15.58 6.73
C SER A 109 5.41 14.14 6.99
N VAL A 110 4.78 13.54 8.00
CA VAL A 110 4.89 12.11 8.30
C VAL A 110 4.59 11.27 7.05
N ARG A 111 3.55 11.63 6.31
CA ARG A 111 3.18 10.95 5.07
C ARG A 111 4.32 11.00 4.03
N ALA A 112 4.86 12.18 3.78
CA ALA A 112 5.96 12.36 2.83
C ALA A 112 7.20 11.55 3.23
N ALA A 113 7.52 11.49 4.52
CA ALA A 113 8.61 10.67 5.04
C ALA A 113 8.39 9.18 4.78
N LEU A 114 7.18 8.68 5.05
CA LEU A 114 6.81 7.28 4.79
C LEU A 114 6.80 6.95 3.29
N GLU A 115 6.32 7.84 2.44
CA GLU A 115 6.31 7.64 0.98
C GLU A 115 7.73 7.60 0.41
N ALA A 116 8.64 8.43 0.90
CA ALA A 116 10.00 8.55 0.39
C ALA A 116 10.91 7.32 0.62
N VAL A 117 10.55 6.41 1.53
CA VAL A 117 11.42 5.25 1.88
C VAL A 117 11.22 4.00 1.02
N GLY A 118 10.36 4.06 -0.01
CA GLY A 118 10.05 2.87 -0.80
C GLY A 118 9.34 1.80 0.05
N LEU A 119 8.28 2.17 0.76
CA LEU A 119 7.55 1.31 1.70
C LEU A 119 7.14 -0.05 1.11
N PHE A 120 6.87 -0.11 -0.19
CA PHE A 120 6.49 -1.35 -0.85
C PHE A 120 7.57 -2.42 -0.73
N ASP A 121 8.85 -2.05 -0.88
CA ASP A 121 9.98 -2.96 -0.70
C ASP A 121 10.19 -3.31 0.78
N VAL A 122 9.98 -2.35 1.68
CA VAL A 122 10.09 -2.60 3.13
C VAL A 122 9.06 -3.63 3.58
N PHE A 123 7.84 -3.56 3.04
CA PHE A 123 6.78 -4.53 3.30
C PHE A 123 7.03 -5.86 2.58
N ALA A 124 7.41 -5.85 1.31
CA ALA A 124 7.68 -7.06 0.54
C ALA A 124 8.79 -7.91 1.16
N ALA A 125 9.86 -7.28 1.68
CA ALA A 125 10.93 -7.97 2.41
C ALA A 125 10.46 -8.68 3.71
N ARG A 126 9.26 -8.35 4.18
CA ARG A 126 8.59 -8.96 5.36
C ARG A 126 7.44 -9.89 4.98
N GLY A 127 7.30 -10.23 3.70
CA GLY A 127 6.21 -11.05 3.19
C GLY A 127 4.85 -10.36 3.22
N MET A 128 4.84 -9.04 3.08
CA MET A 128 3.63 -8.23 3.01
C MET A 128 3.53 -7.52 1.65
N LEU A 129 2.33 -7.26 1.19
CA LEU A 129 2.10 -6.50 -0.05
C LEU A 129 1.01 -5.44 0.14
N VAL A 130 1.10 -4.36 -0.62
CA VAL A 130 0.09 -3.31 -0.68
C VAL A 130 -0.76 -3.54 -1.92
N LEU A 131 -2.03 -3.90 -1.70
CA LEU A 131 -3.00 -4.19 -2.76
C LEU A 131 -3.90 -2.97 -2.98
N HIS A 132 -4.08 -2.54 -4.22
CA HIS A 132 -5.07 -1.55 -4.62
C HIS A 132 -6.47 -2.16 -4.53
N SER A 133 -7.11 -1.95 -3.41
CA SER A 133 -8.41 -2.55 -3.07
C SER A 133 -9.20 -1.67 -2.11
N ALA A 134 -10.52 -1.69 -2.22
CA ALA A 134 -11.36 -1.28 -1.11
C ALA A 134 -11.39 -2.43 -0.09
N TYR A 135 -11.01 -2.15 1.14
CA TYR A 135 -10.94 -3.09 2.26
C TYR A 135 -12.14 -2.90 3.17
N ILE A 136 -12.96 -3.93 3.28
CA ILE A 136 -14.07 -3.98 4.23
C ILE A 136 -13.87 -5.12 5.23
N VAL A 137 -14.49 -4.97 6.41
CA VAL A 137 -14.62 -6.03 7.41
C VAL A 137 -16.10 -6.36 7.58
N THR A 138 -16.46 -7.62 7.42
CA THR A 138 -17.81 -8.14 7.56
C THR A 138 -18.27 -8.13 9.02
N ARG A 139 -19.53 -8.42 9.28
CA ARG A 139 -20.05 -8.57 10.66
C ARG A 139 -19.42 -9.73 11.42
N THR A 140 -18.94 -10.74 10.70
CA THR A 140 -18.22 -11.89 11.30
C THR A 140 -16.76 -11.60 11.59
N GLY A 141 -16.27 -10.39 11.24
CA GLY A 141 -14.89 -9.95 11.52
C GLY A 141 -13.88 -10.35 10.46
N GLU A 142 -14.32 -10.81 9.29
CA GLU A 142 -13.45 -11.22 8.18
C GLU A 142 -13.32 -10.11 7.13
N ALA A 143 -12.15 -10.04 6.49
CA ALA A 143 -11.85 -9.06 5.45
C ALA A 143 -12.29 -9.53 4.06
N ILE A 144 -12.94 -8.66 3.30
CA ILE A 144 -13.10 -8.78 1.85
C ILE A 144 -12.34 -7.63 1.19
N LEU A 145 -11.53 -7.96 0.17
CA LEU A 145 -10.73 -7.01 -0.58
C LEU A 145 -11.29 -6.89 -2.00
N PHE A 146 -12.04 -5.83 -2.29
CA PHE A 146 -12.52 -5.54 -3.64
C PHE A 146 -11.39 -4.90 -4.44
N SER A 147 -10.86 -5.59 -5.44
CA SER A 147 -9.70 -5.17 -6.21
C SER A 147 -9.99 -5.08 -7.71
N GLY A 148 -9.18 -4.30 -8.41
CA GLY A 148 -9.29 -4.07 -9.84
C GLY A 148 -8.89 -2.64 -10.24
N PRO A 149 -8.91 -2.31 -11.55
CA PRO A 149 -8.48 -1.02 -12.08
C PRO A 149 -9.21 0.16 -11.45
N SER A 150 -8.62 1.35 -11.59
CA SER A 150 -9.29 2.59 -11.16
C SER A 150 -10.62 2.75 -11.88
N GLY A 151 -11.68 3.19 -11.16
CA GLY A 151 -13.02 3.38 -11.74
C GLY A 151 -13.86 2.10 -11.89
N ILE A 152 -13.35 0.90 -11.60
CA ILE A 152 -14.06 -0.38 -11.79
C ILE A 152 -15.27 -0.56 -10.85
N GLY A 153 -15.34 0.20 -9.74
CA GLY A 153 -16.45 0.11 -8.79
C GLY A 153 -16.07 -0.39 -7.39
N LYS A 154 -14.79 -0.45 -7.02
CA LYS A 154 -14.34 -0.90 -5.68
C LYS A 154 -15.05 -0.18 -4.53
N SER A 155 -15.03 1.14 -4.53
CA SER A 155 -15.69 1.95 -3.48
C SER A 155 -17.22 1.81 -3.52
N THR A 156 -17.80 1.56 -4.69
CA THR A 156 -19.24 1.31 -4.85
C THR A 156 -19.62 -0.01 -4.17
N GLN A 157 -18.86 -1.07 -4.41
CA GLN A 157 -19.10 -2.37 -3.75
C GLN A 157 -18.89 -2.26 -2.23
N ALA A 158 -17.84 -1.59 -1.77
CA ALA A 158 -17.63 -1.37 -0.34
C ALA A 158 -18.82 -0.63 0.31
N ALA A 159 -19.35 0.42 -0.33
CA ALA A 159 -20.51 1.15 0.15
C ALA A 159 -21.81 0.31 0.11
N LEU A 160 -21.97 -0.58 -0.89
CA LEU A 160 -23.10 -1.52 -0.94
C LEU A 160 -23.04 -2.51 0.22
N TRP A 161 -21.90 -3.11 0.49
CA TRP A 161 -21.70 -4.01 1.63
C TRP A 161 -21.94 -3.31 2.97
N GLN A 162 -21.51 -2.08 3.11
CA GLN A 162 -21.79 -1.28 4.31
C GLN A 162 -23.30 -1.09 4.54
N ARG A 163 -24.04 -0.73 3.48
CA ARG A 163 -25.49 -0.46 3.59
C ARG A 163 -26.33 -1.73 3.70
N CYS A 164 -26.00 -2.78 2.92
CA CYS A 164 -26.86 -3.96 2.80
C CYS A 164 -26.49 -5.07 3.78
N ALA A 165 -25.20 -5.22 4.11
CA ALA A 165 -24.69 -6.28 4.98
C ALA A 165 -24.09 -5.76 6.30
N GLY A 166 -24.07 -4.43 6.53
CA GLY A 166 -23.55 -3.82 7.75
C GLY A 166 -22.03 -4.00 7.92
N ALA A 167 -21.30 -4.16 6.83
CA ALA A 167 -19.85 -4.23 6.83
C ALA A 167 -19.23 -2.86 7.20
N ARG A 168 -18.03 -2.88 7.78
CA ARG A 168 -17.21 -1.70 8.06
C ARG A 168 -16.24 -1.46 6.91
N VAL A 169 -16.23 -0.26 6.35
CA VAL A 169 -15.18 0.13 5.40
C VAL A 169 -13.96 0.57 6.19
N VAL A 170 -12.84 -0.15 6.06
CA VAL A 170 -11.58 0.13 6.75
C VAL A 170 -10.68 1.03 5.92
N ASN A 171 -10.63 0.78 4.61
CA ASN A 171 -9.87 1.62 3.68
C ASN A 171 -10.53 1.57 2.29
N GLY A 172 -10.65 2.73 1.66
CA GLY A 172 -11.33 2.84 0.36
C GLY A 172 -10.42 2.68 -0.86
N ASP A 173 -9.09 2.54 -0.66
CA ASP A 173 -8.12 2.57 -1.76
C ASP A 173 -7.07 1.45 -1.69
N ARG A 174 -6.53 1.15 -0.48
CA ARG A 174 -5.44 0.18 -0.33
C ARG A 174 -5.57 -0.67 0.93
N ALA A 175 -5.13 -1.90 0.84
CA ALA A 175 -4.94 -2.80 1.99
C ALA A 175 -3.48 -3.25 2.06
N LEU A 176 -2.92 -3.33 3.27
CA LEU A 176 -1.65 -3.98 3.53
C LEU A 176 -1.93 -5.44 3.91
N VAL A 177 -1.56 -6.37 3.05
CA VAL A 177 -1.82 -7.80 3.24
C VAL A 177 -0.56 -8.49 3.77
N ASP A 178 -0.65 -9.10 4.94
CA ASP A 178 0.36 -10.01 5.48
C ASP A 178 0.09 -11.40 4.91
N VAL A 179 0.96 -11.84 4.01
CA VAL A 179 0.80 -13.11 3.27
C VAL A 179 0.95 -14.31 4.21
N GLY A 180 1.87 -14.25 5.16
CA GLY A 180 2.11 -15.34 6.11
C GLY A 180 0.97 -15.53 7.10
N LYS A 181 0.38 -14.43 7.60
CA LYS A 181 -0.76 -14.46 8.54
C LYS A 181 -2.10 -14.49 7.83
N LYS A 182 -2.15 -14.27 6.53
CA LYS A 182 -3.40 -14.17 5.74
C LYS A 182 -4.33 -13.09 6.29
N THR A 183 -3.78 -11.95 6.71
CA THR A 183 -4.54 -10.84 7.26
C THR A 183 -4.43 -9.61 6.39
N ALA A 184 -5.53 -8.86 6.29
CA ALA A 184 -5.54 -7.50 5.75
C ALA A 184 -5.42 -6.50 6.90
N ASN A 185 -4.63 -5.48 6.69
CA ASN A 185 -4.38 -4.41 7.62
C ASN A 185 -4.67 -3.07 6.97
N GLY A 186 -5.21 -2.12 7.74
CA GLY A 186 -5.30 -0.74 7.29
C GLY A 186 -3.93 -0.13 7.05
N ILE A 187 -3.90 0.85 6.16
CA ILE A 187 -2.70 1.64 5.83
C ILE A 187 -3.11 3.07 5.49
N PHE A 188 -2.21 4.02 5.67
CA PHE A 188 -2.52 5.46 5.51
C PHE A 188 -2.90 5.92 4.08
N TYR A 189 -2.72 5.08 3.06
CA TYR A 189 -3.17 5.38 1.70
C TYR A 189 -4.70 5.26 1.59
N ALA A 190 -5.42 6.37 1.66
CA ALA A 190 -6.89 6.40 1.70
C ALA A 190 -7.55 6.79 0.37
N GLY A 191 -6.75 7.17 -0.64
CA GLY A 191 -7.26 7.66 -1.92
C GLY A 191 -8.24 8.82 -1.77
N THR A 192 -9.21 8.91 -2.67
CA THR A 192 -10.25 9.95 -2.64
C THR A 192 -11.32 9.73 -1.57
N SER A 193 -11.41 8.54 -1.01
CA SER A 193 -12.39 8.23 0.04
C SER A 193 -12.09 8.92 1.36
N GLY A 194 -10.81 9.21 1.63
CA GLY A 194 -10.32 9.71 2.91
C GLY A 194 -10.46 8.71 4.07
N ILE A 195 -10.99 7.51 3.83
CA ILE A 195 -11.19 6.49 4.86
C ILE A 195 -9.90 5.69 5.03
N SER A 196 -9.36 5.71 6.24
CA SER A 196 -8.16 4.97 6.63
C SER A 196 -8.21 4.68 8.12
N GLU A 197 -8.38 3.41 8.49
CA GLU A 197 -8.50 2.94 9.86
C GLU A 197 -7.45 1.89 10.19
N ASN A 198 -6.97 1.87 11.42
CA ASN A 198 -6.00 0.88 11.90
C ASN A 198 -6.72 -0.38 12.38
N VAL A 199 -7.17 -1.19 11.44
CA VAL A 199 -7.91 -2.45 11.68
C VAL A 199 -7.20 -3.59 10.96
N THR A 200 -7.08 -4.73 11.65
CA THR A 200 -6.55 -5.99 11.12
C THR A 200 -7.64 -7.05 11.15
N ALA A 201 -7.84 -7.77 10.05
CA ALA A 201 -8.79 -8.87 9.97
C ALA A 201 -8.27 -10.01 9.07
N PRO A 202 -8.62 -11.29 9.33
CA PRO A 202 -8.30 -12.41 8.44
C PRO A 202 -8.97 -12.21 7.08
N VAL A 203 -8.22 -12.48 6.00
CA VAL A 203 -8.74 -12.33 4.63
C VAL A 203 -9.63 -13.51 4.28
N ARG A 204 -10.92 -13.24 4.09
CA ARG A 204 -11.89 -14.23 3.59
C ARG A 204 -11.77 -14.44 2.09
N ALA A 205 -11.66 -13.36 1.33
CA ALA A 205 -11.49 -13.41 -0.11
C ALA A 205 -10.91 -12.11 -0.68
N ILE A 206 -10.21 -12.25 -1.81
CA ILE A 206 -9.88 -11.14 -2.73
C ILE A 206 -10.87 -11.24 -3.89
N VAL A 207 -11.60 -10.16 -4.18
CA VAL A 207 -12.62 -10.13 -5.22
C VAL A 207 -12.15 -9.21 -6.34
N LEU A 208 -11.77 -9.80 -7.48
CA LEU A 208 -11.39 -9.08 -8.68
C LEU A 208 -12.65 -8.62 -9.40
N LEU A 209 -12.90 -7.31 -9.41
CA LEU A 209 -14.11 -6.73 -9.99
C LEU A 209 -14.04 -6.59 -11.50
N GLY A 210 -15.17 -6.78 -12.14
CA GLY A 210 -15.45 -6.45 -13.53
C GLY A 210 -16.82 -5.79 -13.67
N GLN A 211 -17.01 -5.05 -14.77
CA GLN A 211 -18.32 -4.54 -15.16
C GLN A 211 -19.05 -5.61 -15.96
N GLY A 212 -20.30 -5.88 -15.61
CA GLY A 212 -21.17 -6.86 -16.27
C GLY A 212 -22.57 -6.35 -16.50
N SER A 213 -23.34 -7.06 -17.28
CA SER A 213 -24.80 -6.87 -17.46
C SER A 213 -25.61 -7.60 -16.39
N GLU A 214 -24.98 -8.48 -15.61
CA GLU A 214 -25.55 -9.25 -14.52
C GLU A 214 -24.54 -9.43 -13.38
N ASN A 215 -25.02 -9.83 -12.20
CA ASN A 215 -24.17 -10.13 -11.06
C ASN A 215 -23.75 -11.62 -11.14
N ARG A 216 -22.48 -11.85 -11.47
CA ARG A 216 -21.91 -13.20 -11.58
C ARG A 216 -20.61 -13.30 -10.80
N VAL A 217 -20.55 -14.27 -9.88
CA VAL A 217 -19.34 -14.57 -9.09
C VAL A 217 -18.83 -15.96 -9.49
N PHE A 218 -17.53 -16.08 -9.73
CA PHE A 218 -16.91 -17.34 -10.12
C PHE A 218 -15.44 -17.40 -9.70
N VAL A 219 -14.88 -18.60 -9.65
CA VAL A 219 -13.46 -18.83 -9.38
C VAL A 219 -12.70 -18.69 -10.70
N PRO A 220 -11.76 -17.74 -10.82
CA PRO A 220 -10.91 -17.61 -12.02
C PRO A 220 -9.89 -18.77 -12.10
N SER A 221 -9.27 -18.96 -13.25
CA SER A 221 -8.14 -19.87 -13.35
C SER A 221 -6.98 -19.38 -12.44
N PRO A 222 -6.08 -20.27 -11.96
CA PRO A 222 -4.95 -19.87 -11.14
C PRO A 222 -4.09 -18.78 -11.78
N GLN A 223 -3.87 -18.84 -13.09
CA GLN A 223 -3.12 -17.84 -13.85
C GLN A 223 -3.84 -16.49 -13.88
N ALA A 224 -5.18 -16.49 -14.06
CA ALA A 224 -5.98 -15.28 -14.06
C ALA A 224 -6.06 -14.66 -12.66
N ALA A 225 -6.15 -15.46 -11.60
CA ALA A 225 -6.09 -15.00 -10.22
C ALA A 225 -4.75 -14.33 -9.91
N PHE A 226 -3.64 -15.00 -10.24
CA PHE A 226 -2.29 -14.47 -10.05
C PHE A 226 -2.08 -13.16 -10.81
N ALA A 227 -2.34 -13.13 -12.11
CA ALA A 227 -2.15 -11.95 -12.93
C ALA A 227 -3.06 -10.79 -12.47
N GLY A 228 -4.33 -11.09 -12.11
CA GLY A 228 -5.28 -10.12 -11.62
C GLY A 228 -4.83 -9.46 -10.31
N VAL A 229 -4.34 -10.24 -9.35
CA VAL A 229 -3.83 -9.70 -8.07
C VAL A 229 -2.53 -8.96 -8.28
N LEU A 230 -1.55 -9.53 -9.02
CA LEU A 230 -0.25 -8.90 -9.27
C LEU A 230 -0.40 -7.52 -9.93
N SER A 231 -1.30 -7.40 -10.91
CA SER A 231 -1.55 -6.13 -11.61
C SER A 231 -2.10 -5.02 -10.71
N GLN A 232 -2.58 -5.35 -9.51
CA GLN A 232 -3.10 -4.39 -8.54
C GLN A 232 -2.17 -4.17 -7.34
N CYS A 233 -1.03 -4.85 -7.29
CA CYS A 233 -0.04 -4.65 -6.25
C CYS A 233 0.82 -3.41 -6.53
N ALA A 234 1.20 -2.72 -5.45
CA ALA A 234 2.12 -1.59 -5.54
C ALA A 234 3.56 -2.06 -5.36
N TYR A 235 4.36 -1.93 -6.41
CA TYR A 235 5.79 -2.25 -6.43
C TYR A 235 6.47 -1.56 -7.61
N TYR A 236 7.81 -1.62 -7.65
CA TYR A 236 8.58 -1.08 -8.77
C TYR A 236 8.76 -2.16 -9.84
N GLU A 237 7.79 -2.32 -10.74
CA GLU A 237 7.75 -3.38 -11.77
C GLU A 237 8.96 -3.41 -12.73
N TRP A 238 9.65 -2.29 -12.86
CA TRP A 238 10.84 -2.11 -13.67
C TRP A 238 12.16 -2.40 -12.92
N ASP A 239 12.09 -2.65 -11.61
CA ASP A 239 13.19 -3.10 -10.77
C ASP A 239 13.07 -4.62 -10.57
N ALA A 240 14.06 -5.37 -11.06
CA ALA A 240 14.02 -6.83 -11.09
C ALA A 240 13.82 -7.46 -9.70
N ARG A 241 14.47 -6.91 -8.65
CA ARG A 241 14.36 -7.40 -7.29
C ARG A 241 12.96 -7.14 -6.70
N SER A 242 12.43 -5.92 -6.91
CA SER A 242 11.09 -5.57 -6.46
C SER A 242 10.04 -6.46 -7.13
N ALA A 243 10.20 -6.69 -8.45
CA ALA A 243 9.31 -7.57 -9.21
C ALA A 243 9.39 -9.04 -8.77
N GLU A 244 10.57 -9.57 -8.51
CA GLU A 244 10.77 -10.94 -8.01
C GLU A 244 10.09 -11.13 -6.63
N GLN A 245 10.39 -10.26 -5.67
CA GLN A 245 9.79 -10.31 -4.34
C GLN A 245 8.26 -10.21 -4.38
N MET A 246 7.70 -9.32 -5.21
CA MET A 246 6.26 -9.18 -5.34
C MET A 246 5.63 -10.41 -5.98
N THR A 247 6.27 -10.99 -7.01
CA THR A 247 5.83 -12.22 -7.67
C THR A 247 5.73 -13.37 -6.67
N GLU A 248 6.74 -13.56 -5.82
CA GLU A 248 6.73 -14.58 -4.77
C GLU A 248 5.63 -14.35 -3.74
N CYS A 249 5.46 -13.11 -3.27
CA CYS A 249 4.39 -12.74 -2.32
C CYS A 249 3.00 -13.04 -2.89
N VAL A 250 2.74 -12.65 -4.15
CA VAL A 250 1.45 -12.89 -4.80
C VAL A 250 1.21 -14.37 -5.06
N ALA A 251 2.22 -15.12 -5.51
CA ALA A 251 2.09 -16.57 -5.74
C ALA A 251 1.66 -17.30 -4.46
N ARG A 252 2.28 -16.98 -3.33
CA ARG A 252 1.89 -17.53 -2.02
C ARG A 252 0.49 -17.08 -1.60
N LEU A 253 0.16 -15.80 -1.75
CA LEU A 253 -1.13 -15.26 -1.35
C LEU A 253 -2.29 -15.93 -2.09
N VAL A 254 -2.20 -16.06 -3.43
CA VAL A 254 -3.28 -16.65 -4.24
C VAL A 254 -3.40 -18.18 -4.09
N SER A 255 -2.36 -18.83 -3.55
CA SER A 255 -2.41 -20.25 -3.19
C SER A 255 -3.17 -20.50 -1.88
N ASP A 256 -3.14 -19.53 -0.98
CA ASP A 256 -3.60 -19.66 0.40
C ASP A 256 -4.92 -18.92 0.69
N VAL A 257 -5.25 -17.92 -0.11
CA VAL A 257 -6.43 -17.06 0.06
C VAL A 257 -7.35 -17.20 -1.16
N PRO A 258 -8.65 -17.41 -0.99
CA PRO A 258 -9.60 -17.47 -2.10
C PRO A 258 -9.58 -16.19 -2.94
N VAL A 259 -9.40 -16.33 -4.25
CA VAL A 259 -9.55 -15.25 -5.23
C VAL A 259 -10.80 -15.53 -6.05
N LEU A 260 -11.71 -14.57 -6.07
CA LEU A 260 -12.95 -14.64 -6.86
C LEU A 260 -12.92 -13.57 -7.95
N ARG A 261 -13.55 -13.86 -9.05
CA ARG A 261 -13.92 -12.86 -10.06
C ARG A 261 -15.40 -12.52 -9.89
N MET A 262 -15.72 -11.25 -9.93
CA MET A 262 -17.09 -10.76 -9.85
C MET A 262 -17.35 -9.74 -10.95
N ASP A 263 -18.11 -10.13 -11.95
CA ASP A 263 -18.71 -9.20 -12.91
C ASP A 263 -20.04 -8.73 -12.31
N CYS A 264 -20.23 -7.43 -12.14
CA CYS A 264 -21.35 -6.94 -11.34
C CYS A 264 -21.93 -5.60 -11.79
N LEU A 265 -23.18 -5.39 -11.36
CA LEU A 265 -23.90 -4.15 -11.37
C LEU A 265 -23.75 -3.41 -10.02
N PRO A 266 -23.92 -2.09 -9.96
CA PRO A 266 -23.85 -1.33 -8.72
C PRO A 266 -25.18 -1.38 -7.92
N ASN A 267 -25.65 -2.57 -7.57
CA ASN A 267 -26.93 -2.79 -6.88
C ASN A 267 -26.83 -3.78 -5.71
N ALA A 268 -27.90 -3.90 -4.91
CA ALA A 268 -27.93 -4.73 -3.72
C ALA A 268 -27.77 -6.23 -4.04
N THR A 269 -28.29 -6.71 -5.16
CA THR A 269 -28.17 -8.13 -5.54
C THR A 269 -26.73 -8.55 -5.85
N ALA A 270 -25.81 -7.58 -6.07
CA ALA A 270 -24.39 -7.85 -6.13
C ALA A 270 -23.83 -8.32 -4.77
N VAL A 271 -24.35 -7.76 -3.68
CA VAL A 271 -23.98 -8.17 -2.32
C VAL A 271 -24.50 -9.58 -2.05
N GLU A 272 -25.75 -9.87 -2.40
CA GLU A 272 -26.37 -11.19 -2.24
C GLU A 272 -25.59 -12.28 -3.01
N ALA A 273 -25.26 -12.03 -4.28
CA ALA A 273 -24.52 -12.97 -5.11
C ALA A 273 -23.13 -13.32 -4.53
N LEU A 274 -22.41 -12.34 -3.98
CA LEU A 274 -21.12 -12.60 -3.35
C LEU A 274 -21.27 -13.25 -1.97
N HIS A 275 -22.26 -12.85 -1.19
CA HIS A 275 -22.57 -13.43 0.13
C HIS A 275 -22.89 -14.92 0.01
N ASP A 276 -23.71 -15.32 -0.95
CA ASP A 276 -24.07 -16.71 -1.22
C ASP A 276 -22.83 -17.53 -1.65
N GLN A 277 -21.97 -16.97 -2.52
CA GLN A 277 -20.73 -17.63 -2.94
C GLN A 277 -19.74 -17.83 -1.79
N LEU A 278 -19.74 -16.94 -0.80
CA LEU A 278 -18.88 -17.03 0.39
C LEU A 278 -19.47 -17.89 1.52
N GLY A 279 -20.65 -18.49 1.32
CA GLY A 279 -21.29 -19.40 2.25
C GLY A 279 -22.02 -18.74 3.42
N GLY A 280 -22.48 -17.49 3.24
CA GLY A 280 -23.25 -16.74 4.23
C GLY A 280 -22.39 -16.22 5.39
N ILE A 281 -21.74 -15.07 5.22
CA ILE A 281 -20.91 -14.38 6.22
C ILE A 281 -21.60 -13.14 6.79
#